data_8fd8e8a234f467c758dc2c1f37bff80d
#
_entry.id   8fd8e8a234f467c758dc2c1f37bff80d
#
_cell.length_a   1.000
_cell.length_b   1.000
_cell.length_c   1.000
_cell.angle_alpha   90.00
_cell.angle_beta   90.00
_cell.angle_gamma   90.00
#
_symmetry.space_group_name_H-M   'P 1'
#
loop_
_entity.id
_entity.type
_entity.pdbx_description
1 polymer ?
#
loop_
_entity_poly.entity_id
_entity_poly.type
_entity_poly.pdbx_seq_one_letter_code
_entity_poly.pdbx_strand_id
1 'polypeptide(L)'
;MACIQTENFYFAIRKDTGEPVHISQMLEKDRGLDCNCVCAACKRSLVAKLGRGKRVRHFAHYAERDIVLDCSAQKANESGLHLMAKKIVKESTYINLPEIQISARRDSSRNEDDWEQLQPLILEKKRKLQFSNAETEVRCDGFVPDIYIPIRDSVLLVEIAVTHYVDIEKYNRIKRAKVPTIEIDISDFLKNTESFSEDELRKELIDSVEHKRWIYHRREQEGIQKLCERNRKREIEYQAQCKREREREEQREKWIEEQKLHEQKTLELFDELEKDVAYYLSFSRKLINSEQALNEINRLRICDLSFSRVKDIPFYLNIPVFGEIAFNCDRRIWQTILFENFIYRRKENSVLQPEKVYFYFGNVQKNWLNLDFVHFWKKNFPEKSLLRCALEEYMICLLYTSDAADELDGV
;
A
#
# COMPACT_ATOMS: atom_id res chain seq x y z
N MET A 1 7.49 -25.18 14.66
CA MET A 1 8.58 -24.47 15.38
C MET A 1 9.29 -25.48 16.26
N ALA A 2 10.58 -25.73 16.02
CA ALA A 2 11.36 -26.65 16.86
C ALA A 2 11.59 -25.98 18.22
N CYS A 3 11.07 -26.58 19.29
CA CYS A 3 11.36 -26.18 20.66
C CYS A 3 12.86 -26.43 20.93
N ILE A 4 13.64 -25.39 21.10
CA ILE A 4 15.02 -25.49 21.58
C ILE A 4 14.91 -25.86 23.06
N GLN A 5 15.08 -27.13 23.39
CA GLN A 5 15.18 -27.57 24.76
C GLN A 5 16.54 -27.13 25.31
N THR A 6 16.56 -26.07 26.11
CA THR A 6 17.76 -25.72 26.90
C THR A 6 17.86 -26.70 28.06
N GLU A 7 18.92 -27.50 28.09
CA GLU A 7 19.16 -28.48 29.18
C GLU A 7 19.68 -27.81 30.46
N ASN A 8 20.19 -26.58 30.38
CA ASN A 8 20.87 -25.89 31.46
C ASN A 8 20.04 -24.72 32.00
N PHE A 9 20.15 -24.49 33.32
CA PHE A 9 19.56 -23.36 34.01
C PHE A 9 20.55 -22.19 33.98
N TYR A 10 20.18 -21.08 33.39
CA TYR A 10 21.05 -19.90 33.28
C TYR A 10 20.64 -18.78 34.21
N PHE A 11 19.38 -18.73 34.64
CA PHE A 11 18.84 -17.74 35.56
C PHE A 11 18.50 -18.36 36.92
N ALA A 12 18.65 -17.56 37.96
CA ALA A 12 18.33 -17.91 39.35
C ALA A 12 17.81 -16.67 40.11
N ILE A 13 17.32 -16.86 41.34
CA ILE A 13 16.98 -15.78 42.27
C ILE A 13 17.90 -15.87 43.46
N ARG A 14 18.55 -14.80 43.88
CA ARG A 14 19.30 -14.73 45.11
C ARG A 14 18.36 -14.81 46.32
N LYS A 15 18.66 -15.62 47.30
CA LYS A 15 17.82 -15.81 48.50
C LYS A 15 17.82 -14.59 49.42
N ASP A 16 18.95 -13.90 49.51
CA ASP A 16 19.18 -12.75 50.38
C ASP A 16 18.49 -11.48 49.87
N THR A 17 18.54 -11.22 48.55
CA THR A 17 18.00 -9.99 47.96
C THR A 17 16.65 -10.19 47.23
N GLY A 18 16.33 -11.44 46.90
CA GLY A 18 15.18 -11.76 46.05
C GLY A 18 15.37 -11.37 44.55
N GLU A 19 16.56 -10.92 44.18
CA GLU A 19 16.84 -10.44 42.84
C GLU A 19 17.18 -11.55 41.86
N PRO A 20 16.71 -11.44 40.61
CA PRO A 20 17.11 -12.33 39.52
C PRO A 20 18.58 -12.08 39.15
N VAL A 21 19.29 -13.17 38.87
CA VAL A 21 20.69 -13.16 38.46
C VAL A 21 20.90 -14.15 37.32
N HIS A 22 21.83 -13.82 36.44
CA HIS A 22 22.31 -14.74 35.39
C HIS A 22 23.61 -15.41 35.84
N ILE A 23 23.86 -16.62 35.36
CA ILE A 23 25.06 -17.40 35.74
C ILE A 23 26.37 -16.69 35.40
N SER A 24 26.39 -15.81 34.39
CA SER A 24 27.58 -15.03 34.05
C SER A 24 28.02 -14.07 35.14
N GLN A 25 27.11 -13.66 36.02
CA GLN A 25 27.36 -12.74 37.13
C GLN A 25 27.94 -13.45 38.39
N MET A 26 27.98 -14.79 38.35
CA MET A 26 28.53 -15.57 39.48
C MET A 26 30.06 -15.56 39.45
N LEU A 27 30.66 -15.30 40.61
CA LEU A 27 32.11 -15.31 40.80
C LEU A 27 32.57 -16.66 41.39
N GLU A 28 33.86 -16.96 41.39
CA GLU A 28 34.39 -18.22 41.98
C GLU A 28 33.98 -18.43 43.43
N LYS A 29 33.82 -17.38 44.23
CA LYS A 29 33.29 -17.45 45.59
C LYS A 29 31.85 -17.92 45.69
N ASP A 30 31.07 -17.80 44.63
CA ASP A 30 29.64 -18.19 44.55
C ASP A 30 29.50 -19.65 44.03
N ARG A 31 30.57 -20.42 43.94
CA ARG A 31 30.57 -21.80 43.47
C ARG A 31 29.77 -22.72 44.37
N GLY A 32 28.97 -23.60 43.76
CA GLY A 32 28.19 -24.58 44.53
C GLY A 32 26.98 -23.95 45.22
N LEU A 33 26.76 -24.29 46.49
CA LEU A 33 25.67 -23.71 47.28
C LEU A 33 25.96 -22.28 47.75
N ASP A 34 27.23 -21.85 47.74
CA ASP A 34 27.63 -20.50 48.15
C ASP A 34 27.02 -19.40 47.24
N CYS A 35 26.48 -19.77 46.08
CA CYS A 35 25.69 -18.85 45.26
C CYS A 35 24.46 -18.31 45.99
N ASN A 36 23.99 -19.00 47.02
CA ASN A 36 22.79 -18.66 47.77
C ASN A 36 21.57 -18.38 46.89
N CYS A 37 21.36 -19.25 45.90
CA CYS A 37 20.33 -19.03 44.87
C CYS A 37 19.23 -20.10 44.93
N VAL A 38 18.05 -19.71 44.46
CA VAL A 38 16.90 -20.59 44.21
C VAL A 38 16.46 -20.53 42.76
N CYS A 39 15.82 -21.59 42.31
CA CYS A 39 15.20 -21.66 41.00
C CYS A 39 14.10 -20.62 40.84
N ALA A 40 14.10 -19.90 39.74
CA ALA A 40 13.09 -18.90 39.45
C ALA A 40 11.66 -19.49 39.36
N ALA A 41 11.52 -20.72 38.83
CA ALA A 41 10.22 -21.38 38.68
C ALA A 41 9.77 -22.10 39.98
N CYS A 42 10.57 -23.06 40.49
CA CYS A 42 10.13 -23.94 41.59
C CYS A 42 10.64 -23.53 43.00
N LYS A 43 11.43 -22.47 43.10
CA LYS A 43 11.98 -21.90 44.35
C LYS A 43 12.92 -22.84 45.14
N ARG A 44 13.29 -24.00 44.59
CA ARG A 44 14.26 -24.92 45.24
C ARG A 44 15.68 -24.36 45.11
N SER A 45 16.53 -24.80 46.07
CA SER A 45 17.95 -24.40 46.12
C SER A 45 18.70 -24.84 44.86
N LEU A 46 19.56 -23.96 44.39
CA LEU A 46 20.42 -24.20 43.22
C LEU A 46 21.89 -24.24 43.65
N VAL A 47 22.68 -24.93 42.86
CA VAL A 47 24.15 -24.92 42.91
C VAL A 47 24.68 -24.25 41.64
N ALA A 48 25.64 -23.34 41.80
CA ALA A 48 26.31 -22.71 40.67
C ALA A 48 27.47 -23.59 40.17
N LYS A 49 27.35 -24.10 38.96
CA LYS A 49 28.41 -24.85 38.27
C LYS A 49 29.14 -23.89 37.32
N LEU A 50 30.27 -23.34 37.80
CA LEU A 50 30.99 -22.27 37.10
C LEU A 50 31.91 -22.76 35.97
N GLY A 51 31.88 -24.06 35.65
CA GLY A 51 32.66 -24.64 34.57
C GLY A 51 34.16 -24.53 34.77
N ARG A 52 34.95 -25.33 34.08
CA ARG A 52 36.39 -25.14 33.87
C ARG A 52 36.69 -25.55 32.41
N GLY A 53 37.51 -24.78 31.74
CA GLY A 53 37.84 -25.02 30.32
C GLY A 53 36.62 -24.89 29.39
N LYS A 54 36.26 -25.95 28.66
CA LYS A 54 35.13 -25.95 27.68
C LYS A 54 33.77 -26.21 28.30
N ARG A 55 33.64 -26.35 29.62
CA ARG A 55 32.36 -26.63 30.25
C ARG A 55 31.51 -25.40 30.43
N VAL A 56 30.28 -25.44 29.95
CA VAL A 56 29.31 -24.35 30.05
C VAL A 56 28.95 -24.07 31.52
N ARG A 57 28.94 -22.82 31.90
CA ARG A 57 28.51 -22.34 33.22
C ARG A 57 26.98 -22.42 33.28
N HIS A 58 26.45 -22.99 34.34
CA HIS A 58 25.01 -23.10 34.56
C HIS A 58 24.67 -23.31 36.03
N PHE A 59 23.43 -23.08 36.41
CA PHE A 59 22.88 -23.55 37.69
C PHE A 59 22.32 -24.96 37.53
N ALA A 60 22.26 -25.70 38.63
CA ALA A 60 21.56 -26.97 38.72
C ALA A 60 20.81 -27.06 40.05
N HIS A 61 19.70 -27.80 40.12
CA HIS A 61 19.06 -28.06 41.37
C HIS A 61 20.01 -28.79 42.30
N TYR A 62 20.00 -28.41 43.59
CA TYR A 62 20.64 -29.17 44.62
C TYR A 62 19.89 -30.49 44.77
N ALA A 63 20.59 -31.61 44.65
CA ALA A 63 20.02 -32.95 44.75
C ALA A 63 19.68 -33.27 46.20
N GLU A 64 18.43 -33.16 46.55
CA GLU A 64 17.89 -33.75 47.79
C GLU A 64 17.44 -35.19 47.47
N ARG A 65 17.80 -36.16 48.31
CA ARG A 65 17.41 -37.57 48.12
C ARG A 65 15.88 -37.66 48.11
N ASP A 66 15.34 -38.42 47.15
CA ASP A 66 13.93 -38.83 47.05
C ASP A 66 12.92 -37.79 46.49
N ILE A 67 13.34 -36.75 45.84
CA ILE A 67 12.40 -35.78 45.21
C ILE A 67 12.43 -35.89 43.68
N VAL A 68 11.29 -36.27 43.07
CA VAL A 68 11.08 -36.18 41.61
C VAL A 68 11.01 -34.70 41.22
N LEU A 69 11.91 -34.25 40.37
CA LEU A 69 11.97 -32.87 39.90
C LEU A 69 10.98 -32.66 38.71
N ASP A 70 9.86 -32.03 39.00
CA ASP A 70 8.92 -31.54 37.93
C ASP A 70 9.21 -30.07 37.58
N CYS A 71 10.47 -29.78 37.28
CA CYS A 71 10.90 -28.44 36.89
C CYS A 71 11.87 -28.51 35.70
N SER A 72 11.47 -27.98 34.56
CA SER A 72 12.32 -27.94 33.40
C SER A 72 13.22 -26.70 33.39
N ALA A 73 14.40 -26.81 32.76
CA ALA A 73 15.30 -25.68 32.55
C ALA A 73 14.63 -24.59 31.71
N GLN A 74 13.78 -24.96 30.77
CA GLN A 74 13.02 -24.00 29.96
C GLN A 74 12.12 -23.09 30.81
N LYS A 75 11.27 -23.68 31.69
CA LYS A 75 10.42 -22.91 32.63
C LYS A 75 11.23 -22.03 33.56
N ALA A 76 12.38 -22.51 34.04
CA ALA A 76 13.24 -21.75 34.94
C ALA A 76 13.90 -20.56 34.23
N ASN A 77 14.40 -20.76 33.02
CA ASN A 77 14.99 -19.68 32.20
C ASN A 77 13.95 -18.66 31.81
N GLU A 78 12.75 -19.08 31.38
CA GLU A 78 11.62 -18.20 31.07
C GLU A 78 11.26 -17.34 32.29
N SER A 79 11.02 -17.95 33.44
CA SER A 79 10.70 -17.24 34.68
C SER A 79 11.82 -16.30 35.12
N GLY A 80 13.07 -16.72 34.99
CA GLY A 80 14.23 -15.92 35.34
C GLY A 80 14.42 -14.72 34.42
N LEU A 81 14.30 -14.90 33.10
CA LEU A 81 14.36 -13.83 32.14
C LEU A 81 13.23 -12.81 32.34
N HIS A 82 12.02 -13.28 32.61
CA HIS A 82 10.86 -12.43 32.89
C HIS A 82 11.09 -11.55 34.13
N LEU A 83 11.60 -12.14 35.22
CA LEU A 83 11.96 -11.42 36.47
C LEU A 83 13.09 -10.40 36.22
N MET A 84 14.11 -10.75 35.42
CA MET A 84 15.21 -9.86 35.07
C MET A 84 14.69 -8.66 34.28
N ALA A 85 13.79 -8.89 33.34
CA ALA A 85 13.18 -7.81 32.56
C ALA A 85 12.35 -6.87 33.45
N LYS A 86 11.53 -7.41 34.38
CA LYS A 86 10.79 -6.60 35.36
C LYS A 86 11.73 -5.74 36.22
N LYS A 87 12.84 -6.31 36.69
CA LYS A 87 13.87 -5.58 37.47
C LYS A 87 14.44 -4.40 36.63
N ILE A 88 14.87 -4.67 35.40
CA ILE A 88 15.45 -3.64 34.52
C ILE A 88 14.50 -2.47 34.30
N VAL A 89 13.24 -2.74 33.99
CA VAL A 89 12.27 -1.67 33.79
C VAL A 89 11.98 -0.92 35.07
N LYS A 90 11.86 -1.61 36.20
CA LYS A 90 11.63 -1.02 37.53
C LYS A 90 12.76 -0.06 37.94
N GLU A 91 14.00 -0.39 37.61
CA GLU A 91 15.19 0.42 37.93
C GLU A 91 15.42 1.58 36.94
N SER A 92 14.67 1.60 35.82
CA SER A 92 14.81 2.62 34.81
C SER A 92 14.03 3.88 35.14
N THR A 93 14.43 4.99 34.58
CA THR A 93 13.77 6.31 34.72
C THR A 93 13.07 6.75 33.45
N TYR A 94 13.16 5.98 32.41
CA TYR A 94 12.51 6.24 31.12
C TYR A 94 12.31 4.94 30.33
N ILE A 95 11.44 5.03 29.32
CA ILE A 95 11.22 4.01 28.32
C ILE A 95 10.87 4.66 27.00
N ASN A 96 11.40 4.16 25.89
CA ASN A 96 10.99 4.59 24.56
C ASN A 96 9.71 3.85 24.15
N LEU A 97 8.71 4.61 23.74
CA LEU A 97 7.41 4.11 23.31
C LEU A 97 7.35 4.06 21.77
N PRO A 98 6.76 3.00 21.21
CA PRO A 98 6.55 2.90 19.78
C PRO A 98 5.52 3.94 19.31
N GLU A 99 5.52 4.21 18.02
CA GLU A 99 4.48 5.03 17.41
C GLU A 99 3.09 4.42 17.57
N ILE A 100 2.08 5.27 17.58
CA ILE A 100 0.69 4.84 17.61
C ILE A 100 0.17 4.92 16.18
N GLN A 101 -0.02 3.77 15.58
CA GLN A 101 -0.56 3.66 14.23
C GLN A 101 -1.84 2.82 14.24
N ILE A 102 -2.81 3.27 13.46
CA ILE A 102 -4.05 2.54 13.22
C ILE A 102 -4.04 2.09 11.76
N SER A 103 -4.04 0.77 11.55
CA SER A 103 -4.12 0.18 10.22
C SER A 103 -5.58 0.09 9.76
N ALA A 104 -5.81 0.31 8.47
CA ALA A 104 -7.11 0.05 7.86
C ALA A 104 -7.42 -1.45 7.96
N ARG A 105 -8.63 -1.80 8.43
CA ARG A 105 -9.09 -3.19 8.30
C ARG A 105 -9.43 -3.44 6.84
N ARG A 106 -8.99 -4.57 6.31
CA ARG A 106 -9.41 -5.04 4.98
C ARG A 106 -10.93 -5.25 5.00
N ASP A 107 -11.61 -4.59 4.08
CA ASP A 107 -13.01 -4.90 3.76
C ASP A 107 -12.98 -5.85 2.57
N SER A 108 -13.65 -6.99 2.67
CA SER A 108 -13.59 -8.10 1.72
C SER A 108 -14.20 -7.79 0.33
N SER A 109 -14.70 -6.58 0.13
CA SER A 109 -15.42 -6.17 -1.08
C SER A 109 -14.57 -5.54 -2.18
N ARG A 110 -13.25 -5.36 -1.98
CA ARG A 110 -12.36 -4.67 -2.92
C ARG A 110 -11.21 -5.55 -3.41
N ASN A 111 -10.73 -5.28 -4.62
CA ASN A 111 -9.54 -5.91 -5.20
C ASN A 111 -8.28 -5.59 -4.37
N GLU A 112 -7.33 -6.53 -4.32
CA GLU A 112 -6.12 -6.43 -3.50
C GLU A 112 -5.26 -5.20 -3.81
N ASP A 113 -5.23 -4.75 -5.06
CA ASP A 113 -4.42 -3.61 -5.52
C ASP A 113 -4.86 -2.27 -4.91
N ASP A 114 -6.14 -2.10 -4.57
CA ASP A 114 -6.65 -0.87 -3.97
C ASP A 114 -6.25 -0.69 -2.49
N TRP A 115 -5.80 -1.77 -1.83
CA TRP A 115 -5.46 -1.76 -0.40
C TRP A 115 -4.00 -1.43 -0.10
N GLU A 116 -3.08 -1.67 -1.01
CA GLU A 116 -1.65 -1.33 -0.84
C GLU A 116 -1.40 0.17 -0.65
N GLN A 117 -2.32 1.01 -1.12
CA GLN A 117 -2.23 2.46 -0.99
C GLN A 117 -2.76 3.03 0.34
N LEU A 118 -3.39 2.21 1.19
CA LEU A 118 -3.90 2.67 2.47
C LEU A 118 -2.82 2.68 3.54
N GLN A 119 -1.98 3.70 3.55
CA GLN A 119 -1.00 3.88 4.62
C GLN A 119 -1.68 3.96 6.00
N PRO A 120 -1.09 3.33 7.01
CA PRO A 120 -1.60 3.42 8.37
C PRO A 120 -1.67 4.89 8.83
N LEU A 121 -2.68 5.22 9.62
CA LEU A 121 -2.80 6.54 10.22
C LEU A 121 -1.88 6.62 11.45
N ILE A 122 -0.83 7.42 11.38
CA ILE A 122 0.04 7.69 12.52
C ILE A 122 -0.61 8.75 13.40
N LEU A 123 -0.97 8.39 14.64
CA LEU A 123 -1.55 9.29 15.63
C LEU A 123 -0.49 9.98 16.49
N GLU A 124 0.55 9.27 16.83
CA GLU A 124 1.71 9.78 17.57
C GLU A 124 2.98 9.12 17.04
N LYS A 125 4.04 9.91 16.93
CA LYS A 125 5.38 9.39 16.62
C LYS A 125 5.98 8.70 17.85
N LYS A 126 6.98 7.85 17.64
CA LYS A 126 7.79 7.28 18.72
C LYS A 126 8.31 8.38 19.63
N ARG A 127 8.28 8.16 20.94
CA ARG A 127 8.69 9.15 21.94
C ARG A 127 9.31 8.50 23.19
N LYS A 128 10.16 9.26 23.85
CA LYS A 128 10.72 8.91 25.16
C LYS A 128 9.73 9.32 26.25
N LEU A 129 9.34 8.36 27.09
CA LEU A 129 8.54 8.60 28.28
C LEU A 129 9.47 8.57 29.50
N GLN A 130 9.50 9.64 30.27
CA GLN A 130 10.21 9.69 31.55
C GLN A 130 9.23 9.41 32.71
N PHE A 131 9.70 8.70 33.71
CA PHE A 131 8.96 8.40 34.93
C PHE A 131 9.88 8.36 36.14
N SER A 132 9.33 8.54 37.32
CA SER A 132 10.09 8.55 38.56
C SER A 132 10.02 7.21 39.35
N ASN A 133 9.02 6.40 39.07
CA ASN A 133 8.77 5.12 39.75
C ASN A 133 8.14 4.12 38.82
N ALA A 134 8.45 2.84 39.01
CA ALA A 134 7.77 1.72 38.39
C ALA A 134 7.58 0.61 39.43
N GLU A 135 6.41 0.00 39.46
CA GLU A 135 6.03 -0.99 40.46
C GLU A 135 5.66 -2.30 39.75
N THR A 136 5.90 -3.41 40.44
CA THR A 136 5.54 -4.76 39.99
C THR A 136 4.44 -5.33 40.86
N GLU A 137 3.67 -6.30 40.34
CA GLU A 137 2.62 -7.01 41.09
C GLU A 137 1.46 -6.11 41.58
N VAL A 138 1.27 -4.93 41.03
CA VAL A 138 0.18 -4.02 41.38
C VAL A 138 -1.13 -4.48 40.73
N ARG A 139 -2.17 -4.66 41.55
CA ARG A 139 -3.50 -5.03 41.01
C ARG A 139 -4.20 -3.83 40.40
N CYS A 140 -4.58 -3.94 39.16
CA CYS A 140 -5.25 -2.88 38.39
C CYS A 140 -6.52 -3.45 37.72
N ASP A 141 -7.70 -2.92 38.03
CA ASP A 141 -8.98 -3.26 37.41
C ASP A 141 -9.23 -4.77 37.16
N GLY A 142 -8.89 -5.60 38.17
CA GLY A 142 -9.16 -7.03 38.16
C GLY A 142 -8.12 -7.90 37.45
N PHE A 143 -6.97 -7.32 37.04
CA PHE A 143 -5.80 -8.07 36.58
C PHE A 143 -4.51 -7.51 37.20
N VAL A 144 -3.41 -8.24 37.02
CA VAL A 144 -2.08 -7.84 37.52
C VAL A 144 -1.20 -7.65 36.28
N PRO A 145 -0.79 -6.42 35.94
CA PRO A 145 0.22 -6.19 34.92
C PRO A 145 1.62 -6.57 35.46
N ASP A 146 2.54 -6.87 34.54
CA ASP A 146 3.92 -7.12 34.89
C ASP A 146 4.57 -5.90 35.54
N ILE A 147 4.31 -4.72 35.00
CA ILE A 147 4.86 -3.46 35.51
C ILE A 147 3.78 -2.38 35.41
N TYR A 148 3.69 -1.58 36.45
CA TYR A 148 2.81 -0.44 36.63
C TYR A 148 3.68 0.82 36.71
N ILE A 149 3.52 1.75 35.76
CA ILE A 149 4.27 3.01 35.70
C ILE A 149 3.29 4.19 35.90
N PRO A 150 3.28 4.85 37.05
CA PRO A 150 2.46 6.04 37.28
C PRO A 150 3.00 7.23 36.48
N ILE A 151 2.11 7.98 35.81
CA ILE A 151 2.45 9.14 34.95
C ILE A 151 1.48 10.26 35.29
N ARG A 152 1.86 11.18 36.15
CA ARG A 152 1.00 12.30 36.59
C ARG A 152 -0.47 11.88 36.78
N ASP A 153 -1.35 12.24 35.82
CA ASP A 153 -2.79 11.92 35.86
C ASP A 153 -3.14 10.61 35.11
N SER A 154 -2.18 9.77 34.83
CA SER A 154 -2.33 8.54 34.02
C SER A 154 -1.42 7.44 34.52
N VAL A 155 -1.56 6.29 33.87
CA VAL A 155 -0.74 5.12 34.10
C VAL A 155 -0.33 4.52 32.75
N LEU A 156 0.87 3.98 32.67
CA LEU A 156 1.27 3.07 31.61
C LEU A 156 1.48 1.69 32.21
N LEU A 157 0.83 0.68 31.68
CA LEU A 157 1.07 -0.70 31.99
C LEU A 157 2.04 -1.30 30.97
N VAL A 158 2.95 -2.14 31.45
CA VAL A 158 3.88 -2.89 30.59
C VAL A 158 3.71 -4.37 30.85
N GLU A 159 3.52 -5.12 29.78
CA GLU A 159 3.50 -6.58 29.76
C GLU A 159 4.77 -7.07 29.07
N ILE A 160 5.35 -8.15 29.56
CA ILE A 160 6.58 -8.74 29.03
C ILE A 160 6.28 -10.13 28.49
N ALA A 161 6.40 -10.28 27.18
CA ALA A 161 6.23 -11.56 26.50
C ALA A 161 7.59 -12.27 26.35
N VAL A 162 7.72 -13.45 26.99
CA VAL A 162 8.91 -14.31 26.86
C VAL A 162 8.61 -15.50 25.95
N THR A 163 7.54 -16.25 26.22
CA THR A 163 7.07 -17.37 25.40
C THR A 163 5.64 -17.20 24.94
N HIS A 164 4.86 -16.48 25.70
CA HIS A 164 3.44 -16.24 25.42
C HIS A 164 3.13 -14.76 25.44
N TYR A 165 2.38 -14.33 24.44
CA TYR A 165 1.76 -13.00 24.41
C TYR A 165 0.58 -12.93 25.36
N VAL A 166 0.14 -11.72 25.65
CA VAL A 166 -1.09 -11.48 26.42
C VAL A 166 -2.25 -12.27 25.83
N ASP A 167 -2.88 -13.12 26.64
CA ASP A 167 -4.03 -13.94 26.24
C ASP A 167 -5.26 -13.08 25.95
N ILE A 168 -6.24 -13.67 25.28
CA ILE A 168 -7.45 -12.95 24.83
C ILE A 168 -8.30 -12.44 26.01
N GLU A 169 -8.28 -13.11 27.15
CA GLU A 169 -9.01 -12.66 28.34
C GLU A 169 -8.37 -11.40 28.93
N LYS A 170 -7.06 -11.45 29.16
CA LYS A 170 -6.28 -10.30 29.67
C LYS A 170 -6.35 -9.13 28.70
N TYR A 171 -6.21 -9.40 27.38
CA TYR A 171 -6.40 -8.40 26.33
C TYR A 171 -7.76 -7.70 26.46
N ASN A 172 -8.84 -8.46 26.57
CA ASN A 172 -10.18 -7.89 26.67
C ASN A 172 -10.38 -7.10 27.98
N ARG A 173 -9.75 -7.52 29.09
CA ARG A 173 -9.77 -6.77 30.36
C ARG A 173 -9.07 -5.43 30.22
N ILE A 174 -7.86 -5.41 29.63
CA ILE A 174 -7.11 -4.17 29.35
C ILE A 174 -7.94 -3.20 28.51
N LYS A 175 -8.55 -3.70 27.43
CA LYS A 175 -9.41 -2.89 26.54
C LYS A 175 -10.62 -2.30 27.27
N ARG A 176 -11.27 -3.05 28.16
CA ARG A 176 -12.40 -2.59 28.98
C ARG A 176 -11.98 -1.56 30.03
N ALA A 177 -10.86 -1.79 30.68
CA ALA A 177 -10.28 -0.88 31.66
C ALA A 177 -9.81 0.44 31.03
N LYS A 178 -9.59 0.47 29.73
CA LYS A 178 -9.10 1.63 28.96
C LYS A 178 -7.79 2.22 29.51
N VAL A 179 -6.91 1.35 30.01
CA VAL A 179 -5.61 1.74 30.55
C VAL A 179 -4.53 1.57 29.48
N PRO A 180 -3.76 2.61 29.16
CA PRO A 180 -2.65 2.51 28.21
C PRO A 180 -1.71 1.37 28.57
N THR A 181 -1.51 0.44 27.65
CA THR A 181 -0.74 -0.77 27.89
C THR A 181 0.11 -1.09 26.66
N ILE A 182 1.40 -1.34 26.89
CA ILE A 182 2.32 -1.87 25.88
C ILE A 182 2.71 -3.29 26.23
N GLU A 183 3.04 -4.08 25.23
CA GLU A 183 3.66 -5.39 25.35
C GLU A 183 5.05 -5.35 24.72
N ILE A 184 6.03 -5.92 25.40
CA ILE A 184 7.43 -5.99 24.96
C ILE A 184 7.78 -7.47 24.74
N ASP A 185 8.11 -7.83 23.51
CA ASP A 185 8.54 -9.19 23.15
C ASP A 185 10.05 -9.33 23.35
N ILE A 186 10.44 -10.21 24.25
CA ILE A 186 11.84 -10.57 24.53
C ILE A 186 12.11 -12.06 24.28
N SER A 187 11.28 -12.73 23.49
CA SER A 187 11.39 -14.17 23.22
C SER A 187 12.73 -14.58 22.61
N ASP A 188 13.38 -13.69 21.89
CA ASP A 188 14.68 -13.97 21.27
C ASP A 188 15.79 -14.13 22.29
N PHE A 189 15.71 -13.50 23.46
CA PHE A 189 16.66 -13.69 24.55
C PHE A 189 16.58 -15.09 25.19
N LEU A 190 15.42 -15.73 25.10
CA LEU A 190 15.27 -17.11 25.60
C LEU A 190 16.01 -18.11 24.70
N LYS A 191 16.17 -17.81 23.41
CA LYS A 191 16.92 -18.66 22.47
C LYS A 191 18.44 -18.60 22.70
N ASN A 192 18.93 -17.50 23.28
CA ASN A 192 20.35 -17.20 23.45
C ASN A 192 20.74 -17.04 24.92
N THR A 193 20.13 -17.81 25.80
CA THR A 193 20.35 -17.71 27.29
C THR A 193 21.78 -17.94 27.71
N GLU A 194 22.56 -18.74 26.99
CA GLU A 194 23.98 -19.00 27.31
C GLU A 194 24.86 -17.74 27.09
N SER A 195 24.61 -16.99 26.03
CA SER A 195 25.34 -15.76 25.66
C SER A 195 24.61 -14.49 26.13
N PHE A 196 23.74 -14.60 27.12
CA PHE A 196 22.91 -13.51 27.61
C PHE A 196 23.75 -12.32 28.10
N SER A 197 23.33 -11.11 27.67
CA SER A 197 23.84 -9.83 28.13
C SER A 197 22.70 -9.01 28.76
N GLU A 198 22.89 -8.57 29.99
CA GLU A 198 21.93 -7.68 30.66
C GLU A 198 21.86 -6.32 29.99
N ASP A 199 22.99 -5.82 29.47
CA ASP A 199 23.02 -4.54 28.78
C ASP A 199 22.23 -4.56 27.44
N GLU A 200 22.31 -5.68 26.71
CA GLU A 200 21.51 -5.88 25.48
C GLU A 200 20.02 -5.99 25.80
N LEU A 201 19.66 -6.72 26.85
CA LEU A 201 18.28 -6.80 27.30
C LEU A 201 17.76 -5.43 27.77
N ARG A 202 18.58 -4.67 28.51
CA ARG A 202 18.27 -3.28 28.92
C ARG A 202 18.02 -2.37 27.73
N LYS A 203 18.89 -2.43 26.74
CA LYS A 203 18.74 -1.67 25.49
C LYS A 203 17.45 -2.02 24.78
N GLU A 204 17.12 -3.31 24.68
CA GLU A 204 15.89 -3.77 24.06
C GLU A 204 14.65 -3.32 24.82
N LEU A 205 14.64 -3.48 26.14
CA LEU A 205 13.50 -3.10 26.98
C LEU A 205 13.28 -1.59 27.07
N ILE A 206 14.34 -0.79 27.05
CA ILE A 206 14.25 0.64 27.36
C ILE A 206 14.36 1.49 26.07
N ASP A 207 15.38 1.23 25.24
CA ASP A 207 15.74 2.09 24.12
C ASP A 207 15.09 1.67 22.79
N SER A 208 15.03 0.37 22.50
CA SER A 208 14.40 -0.15 21.30
C SER A 208 12.89 0.07 21.32
N VAL A 209 12.29 0.19 20.14
CA VAL A 209 10.82 0.23 19.94
C VAL A 209 10.33 -0.88 19.01
N GLU A 210 11.24 -1.65 18.44
CA GLU A 210 10.93 -2.61 17.37
C GLU A 210 10.07 -3.78 17.87
N HIS A 211 10.36 -4.29 19.07
CA HIS A 211 9.62 -5.40 19.69
C HIS A 211 8.57 -4.93 20.71
N LYS A 212 8.16 -3.66 20.63
CA LYS A 212 7.11 -3.08 21.45
C LYS A 212 5.85 -2.84 20.64
N ARG A 213 4.71 -3.28 21.18
CA ARG A 213 3.41 -3.01 20.57
C ARG A 213 2.41 -2.46 21.59
N TRP A 214 1.52 -1.59 21.13
CA TRP A 214 0.39 -1.15 21.94
C TRP A 214 -0.69 -2.23 21.99
N ILE A 215 -1.07 -2.63 23.21
CA ILE A 215 -2.28 -3.43 23.45
C ILE A 215 -3.49 -2.50 23.47
N TYR A 216 -3.37 -1.36 24.16
CA TYR A 216 -4.38 -0.31 24.20
C TYR A 216 -3.73 1.06 24.33
N HIS A 217 -4.32 2.03 23.64
CA HIS A 217 -3.97 3.45 23.75
C HIS A 217 -5.23 4.30 23.79
N ARG A 218 -5.22 5.38 24.61
CA ARG A 218 -6.42 6.28 24.79
C ARG A 218 -6.93 6.89 23.48
N ARG A 219 -6.04 7.18 22.54
CA ARG A 219 -6.40 7.76 21.23
C ARG A 219 -6.80 6.71 20.18
N GLU A 220 -6.89 5.46 20.54
CA GLU A 220 -7.24 4.39 19.60
C GLU A 220 -8.61 4.63 18.95
N GLN A 221 -9.62 5.00 19.75
CA GLN A 221 -10.95 5.29 19.20
C GLN A 221 -10.97 6.51 18.30
N GLU A 222 -10.27 7.58 18.67
CA GLU A 222 -10.08 8.76 17.82
C GLU A 222 -9.46 8.40 16.49
N GLY A 223 -8.44 7.55 16.52
CA GLY A 223 -7.77 7.05 15.33
C GLY A 223 -8.67 6.21 14.43
N ILE A 224 -9.45 5.30 15.02
CA ILE A 224 -10.43 4.49 14.29
C ILE A 224 -11.47 5.39 13.62
N GLN A 225 -12.01 6.39 14.31
CA GLN A 225 -12.97 7.33 13.73
C GLN A 225 -12.37 8.11 12.55
N LYS A 226 -11.18 8.68 12.72
CA LYS A 226 -10.47 9.39 11.64
C LYS A 226 -10.20 8.48 10.44
N LEU A 227 -9.84 7.23 10.68
CA LEU A 227 -9.62 6.25 9.62
C LEU A 227 -10.92 5.92 8.89
N CYS A 228 -12.02 5.70 9.62
CA CYS A 228 -13.34 5.46 9.04
C CYS A 228 -13.81 6.65 8.19
N GLU A 229 -13.64 7.88 8.67
CA GLU A 229 -13.98 9.09 7.90
C GLU A 229 -13.12 9.22 6.63
N ARG A 230 -11.82 8.96 6.72
CA ARG A 230 -10.92 8.95 5.56
C ARG A 230 -11.34 7.91 4.53
N ASN A 231 -11.66 6.70 4.98
CA ASN A 231 -12.08 5.61 4.09
C ASN A 231 -13.45 5.93 3.46
N ARG A 232 -14.40 6.51 4.23
CA ARG A 232 -15.70 6.93 3.70
C ARG A 232 -15.56 8.01 2.61
N LYS A 233 -14.71 9.00 2.81
CA LYS A 233 -14.45 10.03 1.78
C LYS A 233 -13.90 9.41 0.49
N ARG A 234 -12.89 8.56 0.60
CA ARG A 234 -12.32 7.84 -0.55
C ARG A 234 -13.35 6.97 -1.26
N GLU A 235 -14.22 6.29 -0.50
CA GLU A 235 -15.29 5.48 -1.07
C GLU A 235 -16.25 6.32 -1.91
N ILE A 236 -16.66 7.47 -1.40
CA ILE A 236 -17.53 8.40 -2.13
C ILE A 236 -16.84 8.93 -3.41
N GLU A 237 -15.56 9.29 -3.32
CA GLU A 237 -14.78 9.75 -4.46
C GLU A 237 -14.65 8.65 -5.52
N TYR A 238 -14.31 7.43 -5.11
CA TYR A 238 -14.21 6.28 -6.01
C TYR A 238 -15.54 5.96 -6.70
N GLN A 239 -16.64 5.91 -5.96
CA GLN A 239 -17.96 5.68 -6.55
C GLN A 239 -18.37 6.80 -7.52
N ALA A 240 -18.02 8.05 -7.21
CA ALA A 240 -18.26 9.17 -8.10
C ALA A 240 -17.41 9.08 -9.39
N GLN A 241 -16.17 8.57 -9.27
CA GLN A 241 -15.31 8.34 -10.43
C GLN A 241 -15.86 7.21 -11.30
N CYS A 242 -16.16 6.04 -10.72
CA CYS A 242 -16.75 4.91 -11.45
C CYS A 242 -18.07 5.27 -12.15
N LYS A 243 -18.88 6.15 -11.52
CA LYS A 243 -20.11 6.64 -12.13
C LYS A 243 -19.81 7.51 -13.36
N ARG A 244 -18.86 8.45 -13.23
CA ARG A 244 -18.45 9.31 -14.36
C ARG A 244 -17.87 8.49 -15.53
N GLU A 245 -17.06 7.49 -15.24
CA GLU A 245 -16.49 6.60 -16.26
C GLU A 245 -17.59 5.84 -17.00
N ARG A 246 -18.56 5.26 -16.28
CA ARG A 246 -19.72 4.60 -16.91
C ARG A 246 -20.54 5.55 -17.78
N GLU A 247 -20.86 6.74 -17.28
CA GLU A 247 -21.61 7.74 -18.03
C GLU A 247 -20.86 8.15 -19.32
N ARG A 248 -19.53 8.28 -19.27
CA ARG A 248 -18.69 8.56 -20.44
C ARG A 248 -18.69 7.40 -21.44
N GLU A 249 -18.63 6.18 -20.95
CA GLU A 249 -18.64 4.99 -21.80
C GLU A 249 -19.99 4.82 -22.52
N GLU A 250 -21.10 5.02 -21.82
CA GLU A 250 -22.44 5.03 -22.40
C GLU A 250 -22.63 6.14 -23.44
N GLN A 251 -22.10 7.34 -23.18
CA GLN A 251 -22.15 8.44 -24.16
C GLN A 251 -21.30 8.13 -25.40
N ARG A 252 -20.14 7.51 -25.22
CA ARG A 252 -19.26 7.09 -26.30
C ARG A 252 -19.92 6.01 -27.17
N GLU A 253 -20.55 5.02 -26.54
CA GLU A 253 -21.27 3.96 -27.27
C GLU A 253 -22.41 4.54 -28.11
N LYS A 254 -23.23 5.41 -27.52
CA LYS A 254 -24.33 6.09 -28.25
C LYS A 254 -23.80 6.90 -29.42
N TRP A 255 -22.72 7.63 -29.22
CA TRP A 255 -22.11 8.43 -30.30
C TRP A 255 -21.58 7.54 -31.41
N ILE A 256 -20.93 6.40 -31.10
CA ILE A 256 -20.47 5.44 -32.11
C ILE A 256 -21.65 4.86 -32.91
N GLU A 257 -22.75 4.58 -32.25
CA GLU A 257 -23.96 4.05 -32.88
C GLU A 257 -24.61 5.08 -33.82
N GLU A 258 -24.70 6.33 -33.36
CA GLU A 258 -25.19 7.44 -34.18
C GLU A 258 -24.31 7.66 -35.43
N GLN A 259 -22.98 7.59 -35.30
CA GLN A 259 -22.06 7.72 -36.42
C GLN A 259 -22.22 6.57 -37.43
N LYS A 260 -22.37 5.33 -36.97
CA LYS A 260 -22.62 4.18 -37.84
C LYS A 260 -23.95 4.34 -38.62
N LEU A 261 -24.99 4.78 -37.91
CA LEU A 261 -26.29 5.03 -38.55
C LEU A 261 -26.20 6.15 -39.59
N HIS A 262 -25.41 7.19 -39.33
CA HIS A 262 -25.21 8.30 -40.23
C HIS A 262 -24.40 7.89 -41.48
N GLU A 263 -23.37 7.07 -41.30
CA GLU A 263 -22.59 6.47 -42.39
C GLU A 263 -23.49 5.58 -43.28
N GLN A 264 -24.33 4.74 -42.64
CA GLN A 264 -25.26 3.88 -43.37
C GLN A 264 -26.28 4.67 -44.20
N LYS A 265 -26.89 5.72 -43.63
CA LYS A 265 -27.80 6.59 -44.34
C LYS A 265 -27.12 7.32 -45.51
N THR A 266 -25.86 7.69 -45.36
CA THR A 266 -25.09 8.30 -46.42
C THR A 266 -24.81 7.33 -47.57
N LEU A 267 -24.47 6.07 -47.22
CA LEU A 267 -24.31 5.01 -48.21
C LEU A 267 -25.61 4.71 -48.96
N GLU A 268 -26.74 4.67 -48.27
CA GLU A 268 -28.08 4.45 -48.85
C GLU A 268 -28.42 5.61 -49.82
N LEU A 269 -28.10 6.84 -49.45
CA LEU A 269 -28.28 8.02 -50.32
C LEU A 269 -27.41 7.96 -51.57
N PHE A 270 -26.24 7.35 -51.49
CA PHE A 270 -25.34 7.13 -52.63
C PHE A 270 -25.83 6.03 -53.57
N ASP A 271 -26.47 4.98 -53.04
CA ASP A 271 -27.04 3.88 -53.82
C ASP A 271 -28.22 4.37 -54.71
N GLU A 272 -28.87 5.44 -54.30
CA GLU A 272 -29.94 6.10 -55.06
C GLU A 272 -29.42 7.02 -56.19
N LEU A 273 -28.14 7.42 -56.12
CA LEU A 273 -27.48 8.25 -57.11
C LEU A 273 -26.73 7.37 -58.09
N GLU A 274 -27.21 7.13 -59.23
CA GLU A 274 -26.67 6.44 -60.43
C GLU A 274 -25.20 5.91 -60.44
N LYS A 275 -24.77 5.23 -61.47
CA LYS A 275 -23.47 4.54 -61.67
C LYS A 275 -22.21 5.32 -61.27
N ASP A 276 -22.27 6.66 -61.28
CA ASP A 276 -21.15 7.51 -60.92
C ASP A 276 -20.74 7.42 -59.49
N VAL A 277 -21.67 7.16 -58.56
CA VAL A 277 -21.42 7.00 -57.15
C VAL A 277 -20.64 5.72 -56.84
N ALA A 278 -20.96 4.62 -57.53
CA ALA A 278 -20.22 3.35 -57.35
C ALA A 278 -18.74 3.50 -57.73
N TYR A 279 -18.47 4.32 -58.76
CA TYR A 279 -17.11 4.67 -59.15
C TYR A 279 -16.35 5.39 -58.01
N TYR A 280 -16.92 6.45 -57.43
CA TYR A 280 -16.28 7.23 -56.37
C TYR A 280 -16.15 6.44 -55.08
N LEU A 281 -17.11 5.59 -54.71
CA LEU A 281 -17.02 4.69 -53.55
C LEU A 281 -15.91 3.65 -53.69
N SER A 282 -15.60 3.20 -54.89
CA SER A 282 -14.51 2.27 -55.15
C SER A 282 -13.13 2.86 -54.85
N PHE A 283 -12.96 4.17 -55.02
CA PHE A 283 -11.73 4.88 -54.73
C PHE A 283 -11.57 5.16 -53.21
N SER A 284 -12.66 5.41 -52.49
CA SER A 284 -12.62 5.80 -51.08
C SER A 284 -12.33 4.65 -50.13
N ARG A 285 -12.55 3.41 -50.54
CA ARG A 285 -12.35 2.21 -49.71
C ARG A 285 -11.02 1.47 -49.92
N LYS A 286 -9.97 2.10 -50.34
CA LYS A 286 -8.63 1.54 -50.10
C LYS A 286 -8.29 1.74 -48.64
N LEU A 287 -8.96 0.95 -47.76
CA LEU A 287 -8.56 0.80 -46.37
C LEU A 287 -7.16 0.23 -46.36
N ILE A 288 -6.19 1.08 -46.12
CA ILE A 288 -4.83 0.66 -45.80
C ILE A 288 -4.95 -0.22 -44.55
N ASN A 289 -4.32 -1.40 -44.56
CA ASN A 289 -4.37 -2.23 -43.36
C ASN A 289 -3.74 -1.47 -42.17
N SER A 290 -4.07 -1.89 -40.95
CA SER A 290 -3.66 -1.16 -39.75
C SER A 290 -2.15 -1.00 -39.59
N GLU A 291 -1.34 -1.94 -40.12
CA GLU A 291 0.12 -1.85 -40.13
C GLU A 291 0.63 -0.82 -41.14
N GLN A 292 -0.02 -0.73 -42.32
CA GLN A 292 0.32 0.31 -43.32
C GLN A 292 0.00 1.71 -42.80
N ALA A 293 -1.13 1.87 -42.09
CA ALA A 293 -1.46 3.14 -41.42
C ALA A 293 -0.45 3.52 -40.35
N LEU A 294 -0.02 2.56 -39.54
CA LEU A 294 1.01 2.76 -38.51
C LEU A 294 2.35 3.18 -39.15
N ASN A 295 2.78 2.48 -40.18
CA ASN A 295 4.00 2.82 -40.92
C ASN A 295 3.96 4.20 -41.51
N GLU A 296 2.81 4.63 -42.09
CA GLU A 296 2.65 5.93 -42.65
C GLU A 296 2.64 7.04 -41.61
N ILE A 297 1.97 6.84 -40.46
CA ILE A 297 1.98 7.76 -39.33
C ILE A 297 3.43 7.96 -38.85
N ASN A 298 4.17 6.88 -38.64
CA ASN A 298 5.56 6.92 -38.19
C ASN A 298 6.49 7.56 -39.29
N ARG A 299 6.23 7.33 -40.57
CA ARG A 299 6.97 7.92 -41.67
C ARG A 299 6.79 9.44 -41.73
N LEU A 300 5.59 9.91 -41.52
CA LEU A 300 5.27 11.34 -41.49
C LEU A 300 5.91 12.07 -40.31
N ARG A 301 6.46 11.33 -39.35
CA ARG A 301 7.04 11.86 -38.08
C ARG A 301 6.12 12.88 -37.42
N ILE A 302 4.84 12.61 -37.51
CA ILE A 302 3.81 13.44 -36.96
C ILE A 302 3.80 13.13 -35.47
N CYS A 303 4.08 14.12 -34.68
CA CYS A 303 4.29 14.05 -33.22
C CYS A 303 5.62 13.36 -32.82
N ASP A 304 6.15 13.79 -31.72
CA ASP A 304 7.14 13.02 -30.98
C ASP A 304 6.57 11.64 -30.54
N LEU A 305 5.33 11.34 -30.93
CA LEU A 305 4.61 10.08 -30.75
C LEU A 305 4.98 9.09 -31.85
N SER A 306 5.94 8.22 -31.61
CA SER A 306 6.16 7.03 -32.41
C SER A 306 5.45 5.85 -31.79
N PHE A 307 4.51 5.27 -32.51
CA PHE A 307 3.80 4.07 -32.05
C PHE A 307 4.54 2.82 -32.52
N SER A 308 4.84 1.91 -31.59
CA SER A 308 5.52 0.65 -31.89
C SER A 308 4.56 -0.42 -32.43
N ARG A 309 3.30 -0.36 -32.07
CA ARG A 309 2.25 -1.34 -32.46
C ARG A 309 0.94 -0.63 -32.76
N VAL A 310 0.11 -1.22 -33.59
CA VAL A 310 -1.22 -0.71 -33.94
C VAL A 310 -2.10 -0.44 -32.72
N LYS A 311 -1.98 -1.29 -31.69
CA LYS A 311 -2.74 -1.15 -30.44
C LYS A 311 -2.30 0.03 -29.57
N ASP A 312 -1.12 0.55 -29.83
CA ASP A 312 -0.57 1.69 -29.10
C ASP A 312 -1.08 3.03 -29.66
N ILE A 313 -1.77 3.01 -30.85
CA ILE A 313 -2.44 4.18 -31.42
C ILE A 313 -3.65 4.52 -30.55
N PRO A 314 -3.70 5.71 -29.95
CA PRO A 314 -4.83 6.12 -29.12
C PRO A 314 -6.16 6.05 -29.86
N PHE A 315 -7.22 5.69 -29.16
CA PHE A 315 -8.55 5.53 -29.76
C PHE A 315 -9.07 6.83 -30.39
N TYR A 316 -8.74 7.97 -29.84
CA TYR A 316 -9.12 9.29 -30.35
C TYR A 316 -8.47 9.65 -31.70
N LEU A 317 -7.50 8.88 -32.17
CA LEU A 317 -6.94 8.95 -33.51
C LEU A 317 -7.56 7.93 -34.48
N ASN A 318 -8.66 7.29 -34.11
CA ASN A 318 -9.38 6.32 -34.94
C ASN A 318 -10.91 6.44 -34.77
N ILE A 319 -11.41 7.65 -34.71
CA ILE A 319 -12.83 7.96 -34.53
C ILE A 319 -13.54 7.98 -35.91
N PRO A 320 -14.53 7.12 -36.15
CA PRO A 320 -15.32 7.20 -37.38
C PRO A 320 -16.16 8.48 -37.38
N VAL A 321 -16.15 9.22 -38.48
CA VAL A 321 -16.93 10.45 -38.64
C VAL A 321 -17.63 10.46 -39.98
N PHE A 322 -18.76 11.20 -40.08
CA PHE A 322 -19.45 11.43 -41.32
C PHE A 322 -18.56 12.27 -42.25
N GLY A 323 -18.50 11.88 -43.51
CA GLY A 323 -17.71 12.60 -44.53
C GLY A 323 -16.24 12.20 -44.57
N GLU A 324 -15.76 11.24 -43.79
CA GLU A 324 -14.37 10.72 -43.89
C GLU A 324 -14.01 10.21 -45.28
N ILE A 325 -15.00 9.92 -46.12
CA ILE A 325 -14.85 9.56 -47.52
C ILE A 325 -14.25 10.71 -48.36
N ALA A 326 -14.27 11.95 -47.83
CA ALA A 326 -13.55 13.08 -48.42
C ALA A 326 -12.03 12.88 -48.42
N PHE A 327 -11.53 11.94 -47.62
CA PHE A 327 -10.12 11.60 -47.56
C PHE A 327 -9.81 10.32 -48.33
N ASN A 328 -8.69 10.32 -49.04
CA ASN A 328 -8.19 9.16 -49.79
C ASN A 328 -7.18 8.32 -48.97
N CYS A 329 -7.16 8.50 -47.67
CA CYS A 329 -6.27 7.78 -46.72
C CYS A 329 -7.07 7.21 -45.56
N ASP A 330 -6.41 6.34 -44.79
CA ASP A 330 -6.97 5.81 -43.54
C ASP A 330 -7.25 6.92 -42.54
N ARG A 331 -8.36 6.83 -41.82
CA ARG A 331 -8.77 7.86 -40.83
C ARG A 331 -7.69 8.18 -39.82
N ARG A 332 -6.96 7.18 -39.35
CA ARG A 332 -5.86 7.33 -38.38
C ARG A 332 -4.78 8.28 -38.88
N ILE A 333 -4.54 8.38 -40.21
CA ILE A 333 -3.54 9.26 -40.78
C ILE A 333 -4.01 10.72 -40.70
N TRP A 334 -5.17 11.04 -41.25
CA TRP A 334 -5.63 12.43 -41.30
C TRP A 334 -6.02 12.94 -39.90
N GLN A 335 -6.56 12.07 -39.03
CA GLN A 335 -6.87 12.42 -37.66
C GLN A 335 -5.58 12.70 -36.85
N THR A 336 -4.52 11.93 -37.02
CA THR A 336 -3.20 12.20 -36.43
C THR A 336 -2.65 13.54 -36.93
N ILE A 337 -2.76 13.83 -38.23
CA ILE A 337 -2.31 15.13 -38.82
C ILE A 337 -3.07 16.29 -38.17
N LEU A 338 -4.40 16.17 -38.01
CA LEU A 338 -5.20 17.20 -37.37
C LEU A 338 -4.83 17.36 -35.90
N PHE A 339 -4.81 16.26 -35.19
CA PHE A 339 -4.51 16.25 -33.74
C PHE A 339 -3.18 16.93 -33.46
N GLU A 340 -2.13 16.55 -34.18
CA GLU A 340 -0.81 17.13 -33.97
C GLU A 340 -0.76 18.63 -34.23
N ASN A 341 -1.25 19.05 -35.42
CA ASN A 341 -1.05 20.43 -35.85
C ASN A 341 -1.98 21.41 -35.14
N PHE A 342 -3.11 20.97 -34.62
CA PHE A 342 -4.15 21.86 -34.12
C PHE A 342 -4.55 21.58 -32.66
N ILE A 343 -4.16 20.44 -32.09
CA ILE A 343 -4.47 20.08 -30.71
C ILE A 343 -3.19 19.97 -29.89
N TYR A 344 -2.30 19.03 -30.21
CA TYR A 344 -1.08 18.72 -29.44
C TYR A 344 -0.09 19.90 -29.37
N ARG A 345 0.18 20.58 -30.50
CA ARG A 345 1.09 21.74 -30.55
C ARG A 345 0.44 23.06 -30.16
N ARG A 346 -0.73 23.00 -29.61
CA ARG A 346 -1.48 24.19 -29.26
C ARG A 346 -0.92 24.83 -28.00
N LYS A 347 -0.79 26.16 -27.98
CA LYS A 347 -0.46 26.90 -26.77
C LYS A 347 -1.66 26.88 -25.83
N GLU A 348 -1.40 26.72 -24.54
CA GLU A 348 -2.43 26.84 -23.51
C GLU A 348 -3.28 28.09 -23.70
N ASN A 349 -4.60 27.97 -23.53
CA ASN A 349 -5.59 29.04 -23.68
C ASN A 349 -5.81 29.58 -25.12
N SER A 350 -5.30 28.93 -26.18
CA SER A 350 -5.64 29.31 -27.55
C SER A 350 -6.97 28.69 -27.99
N VAL A 351 -7.84 29.42 -28.68
CA VAL A 351 -9.11 28.89 -29.23
C VAL A 351 -8.85 28.14 -30.54
N LEU A 352 -9.36 26.93 -30.67
CA LEU A 352 -9.32 26.19 -31.93
C LEU A 352 -10.16 26.95 -32.96
N GLN A 353 -9.55 27.29 -34.10
CA GLN A 353 -10.21 28.01 -35.20
C GLN A 353 -10.51 27.06 -36.36
N PRO A 354 -11.76 26.60 -36.51
CA PRO A 354 -12.13 25.62 -37.55
C PRO A 354 -11.70 26.04 -38.97
N GLU A 355 -11.80 27.32 -39.28
CA GLU A 355 -11.41 27.84 -40.61
C GLU A 355 -9.92 27.60 -40.93
N LYS A 356 -9.03 27.61 -39.94
CA LYS A 356 -7.62 27.29 -40.15
C LYS A 356 -7.42 25.81 -40.46
N VAL A 357 -8.20 24.94 -39.82
CA VAL A 357 -8.19 23.51 -40.11
C VAL A 357 -8.65 23.23 -41.52
N TYR A 358 -9.75 23.86 -41.97
CA TYR A 358 -10.26 23.72 -43.33
C TYR A 358 -9.27 24.22 -44.39
N PHE A 359 -8.68 25.37 -44.13
CA PHE A 359 -7.65 25.90 -45.00
C PHE A 359 -6.45 24.98 -45.13
N TYR A 360 -6.02 24.42 -44.01
CA TYR A 360 -4.87 23.50 -43.94
C TYR A 360 -5.11 22.25 -44.76
N PHE A 361 -6.22 21.54 -44.54
CA PHE A 361 -6.54 20.36 -45.35
C PHE A 361 -6.87 20.68 -46.80
N GLY A 362 -7.60 21.73 -47.03
CA GLY A 362 -7.98 22.12 -48.39
C GLY A 362 -6.83 22.65 -49.26
N ASN A 363 -5.76 23.16 -48.67
CA ASN A 363 -4.67 23.81 -49.43
C ASN A 363 -3.30 23.18 -49.19
N VAL A 364 -2.98 22.82 -47.94
CA VAL A 364 -1.65 22.28 -47.56
C VAL A 364 -1.62 20.76 -47.69
N GLN A 365 -2.66 20.08 -47.29
CA GLN A 365 -2.73 18.61 -47.25
C GLN A 365 -3.63 18.02 -48.34
N LYS A 366 -3.70 18.68 -49.49
CA LYS A 366 -4.53 18.26 -50.65
C LYS A 366 -4.30 16.81 -51.10
N ASN A 367 -3.09 16.29 -50.94
CA ASN A 367 -2.74 14.93 -51.33
C ASN A 367 -3.50 13.84 -50.56
N TRP A 368 -4.06 14.20 -49.42
CA TRP A 368 -4.84 13.29 -48.59
C TRP A 368 -6.35 13.37 -48.87
N LEU A 369 -6.77 14.27 -49.78
CA LEU A 369 -8.18 14.46 -50.17
C LEU A 369 -8.53 13.66 -51.41
N ASN A 370 -9.70 13.08 -51.40
CA ASN A 370 -10.36 12.57 -52.61
C ASN A 370 -11.03 13.74 -53.36
N LEU A 371 -10.22 14.50 -54.06
CA LEU A 371 -10.68 15.76 -54.71
C LEU A 371 -11.82 15.54 -55.69
N ASP A 372 -11.78 14.44 -56.45
CA ASP A 372 -12.83 14.11 -57.41
C ASP A 372 -14.16 13.89 -56.70
N PHE A 373 -14.13 13.14 -55.59
CA PHE A 373 -15.32 12.89 -54.78
C PHE A 373 -15.81 14.16 -54.06
N VAL A 374 -14.91 14.97 -53.54
CA VAL A 374 -15.25 16.26 -52.93
C VAL A 374 -15.93 17.20 -53.95
N HIS A 375 -15.43 17.23 -55.18
CA HIS A 375 -16.06 18.01 -56.26
C HIS A 375 -17.42 17.46 -56.69
N PHE A 376 -17.53 16.14 -56.85
CA PHE A 376 -18.80 15.47 -57.12
C PHE A 376 -19.82 15.76 -56.02
N TRP A 377 -19.47 15.64 -54.76
CA TRP A 377 -20.34 15.94 -53.63
C TRP A 377 -20.81 17.40 -53.66
N LYS A 378 -19.91 18.34 -53.82
CA LYS A 378 -20.22 19.78 -53.91
C LYS A 378 -21.19 20.11 -55.03
N LYS A 379 -21.08 19.43 -56.18
CA LYS A 379 -21.99 19.61 -57.31
C LYS A 379 -23.41 19.13 -56.98
N ASN A 380 -23.56 18.03 -56.30
CA ASN A 380 -24.86 17.41 -55.99
C ASN A 380 -25.46 17.89 -54.68
N PHE A 381 -24.63 18.31 -53.74
CA PHE A 381 -25.02 18.79 -52.40
C PHE A 381 -24.32 20.10 -52.04
N PRO A 382 -24.67 21.20 -52.71
CA PRO A 382 -23.94 22.48 -52.59
C PRO A 382 -24.00 23.08 -51.19
N GLU A 383 -25.05 22.76 -50.41
CA GLU A 383 -25.29 23.27 -49.06
C GLU A 383 -24.36 22.62 -48.01
N LYS A 384 -23.76 21.47 -48.31
CA LYS A 384 -22.96 20.69 -47.34
C LYS A 384 -21.57 20.40 -47.91
N SER A 385 -20.55 20.93 -47.27
CA SER A 385 -19.16 20.55 -47.55
C SER A 385 -18.81 19.26 -46.79
N LEU A 386 -18.59 18.18 -47.55
CA LEU A 386 -18.25 16.88 -46.98
C LEU A 386 -16.95 16.91 -46.12
N LEU A 387 -15.93 17.62 -46.65
CA LEU A 387 -14.68 17.82 -45.91
C LEU A 387 -14.91 18.59 -44.60
N ARG A 388 -15.77 19.61 -44.64
CA ARG A 388 -16.11 20.42 -43.50
C ARG A 388 -16.82 19.57 -42.42
N CYS A 389 -17.81 18.76 -42.85
CA CYS A 389 -18.50 17.85 -41.96
C CYS A 389 -17.52 16.89 -41.23
N ALA A 390 -16.62 16.25 -41.98
CA ALA A 390 -15.66 15.31 -41.38
C ALA A 390 -14.74 16.00 -40.36
N LEU A 391 -14.23 17.17 -40.67
CA LEU A 391 -13.33 17.91 -39.80
C LEU A 391 -14.06 18.48 -38.55
N GLU A 392 -15.29 19.01 -38.74
CA GLU A 392 -16.10 19.51 -37.61
C GLU A 392 -16.48 18.41 -36.64
N GLU A 393 -17.00 17.31 -37.14
CA GLU A 393 -17.38 16.17 -36.30
C GLU A 393 -16.19 15.64 -35.53
N TYR A 394 -15.04 15.45 -36.16
CA TYR A 394 -13.85 15.00 -35.47
C TYR A 394 -13.38 15.99 -34.41
N MET A 395 -13.40 17.29 -34.68
CA MET A 395 -13.07 18.31 -33.68
C MET A 395 -14.05 18.31 -32.51
N ILE A 396 -15.34 18.12 -32.76
CA ILE A 396 -16.36 17.98 -31.71
C ILE A 396 -16.08 16.75 -30.85
N CYS A 397 -15.76 15.62 -31.47
CA CYS A 397 -15.42 14.40 -30.75
C CYS A 397 -14.22 14.58 -29.83
N LEU A 398 -13.19 15.27 -30.26
CA LEU A 398 -12.03 15.59 -29.44
C LEU A 398 -12.36 16.50 -28.24
N LEU A 399 -13.34 17.39 -28.36
CA LEU A 399 -13.81 18.22 -27.25
C LEU A 399 -14.56 17.41 -26.19
N TYR A 400 -15.28 16.37 -26.59
CA TYR A 400 -15.98 15.47 -25.67
C TYR A 400 -15.07 14.39 -25.06
N THR A 401 -13.89 14.16 -25.63
CA THR A 401 -12.86 13.29 -25.06
C THR A 401 -11.86 14.11 -24.26
N SER A 402 -12.34 14.92 -23.29
CA SER A 402 -11.51 15.81 -22.45
C SER A 402 -10.35 15.12 -21.73
N ASP A 403 -10.32 13.79 -21.73
CA ASP A 403 -9.21 13.00 -21.20
C ASP A 403 -8.00 12.91 -22.16
N ALA A 404 -8.13 13.32 -23.40
CA ALA A 404 -6.97 13.39 -24.31
C ALA A 404 -5.93 14.46 -23.88
N ALA A 405 -6.32 15.41 -23.04
CA ALA A 405 -5.41 16.41 -22.47
C ALA A 405 -4.77 15.90 -21.16
N ASP A 406 -5.52 15.14 -20.34
CA ASP A 406 -5.05 14.67 -19.03
C ASP A 406 -4.11 13.45 -19.14
N GLU A 407 -4.20 12.66 -20.23
CA GLU A 407 -3.25 11.57 -20.49
C GLU A 407 -1.88 12.05 -21.02
N LEU A 408 -1.79 13.29 -21.50
CA LEU A 408 -0.53 13.86 -22.01
C LEU A 408 0.34 14.50 -20.91
N ASP A 409 -0.22 14.79 -19.74
CA ASP A 409 0.51 15.31 -18.58
C ASP A 409 1.17 14.19 -17.74
N GLY A 410 1.01 12.93 -18.12
CA GLY A 410 1.53 11.74 -17.44
C GLY A 410 2.71 11.03 -18.12
N VAL A 411 3.33 11.62 -19.16
CA VAL A 411 4.50 11.04 -19.84
C VAL A 411 5.74 11.89 -19.65
#